data_4251ae6b9d86f96e69ab0b3fa7a59562
#
_entry.id   4251ae6b9d86f96e69ab0b3fa7a59562
#
_cell.length_a   1.000
_cell.length_b   1.000
_cell.length_c   1.000
_cell.angle_alpha   90.00
_cell.angle_beta   90.00
_cell.angle_gamma   90.00
#
_symmetry.space_group_name_H-M   'P 1'
#
loop_
_entity.id
_entity.type
_entity.pdbx_description
1 polymer ?
#
loop_
_entity_poly.entity_id
_entity_poly.type
_entity_poly.pdbx_seq_one_letter_code
_entity_poly.pdbx_strand_id
1 'polypeptide(L)'
;MVHYISPAPLTFEVIDKILSKNYKLALSEDSKKLINDCKAYLDHKIESSAKPLYGITTGFGSLCKISISKEDLSQLQANLVMSHACSLGEPIHQDIIRLMLLLKAHALSLGKSGVQLVTVERIIDMFNHNVLPVVRELGSLGASGDLAPLANLFLPLINEGEVWYKGKICDAKAINAKLGWAPIELGAKEGLALLNGTQFMSSHAVYALLKAFKIAKYADIIGALSLEAYDGRIDPFLPQIQAARPHPGQIETARNIRTLLEGSEFQQKEKTHVQDPYSFRCMPQVHGASKDSIMYVASVVEREINSVTDNPTIFMEDDLIISGGNFHGQPLALVMDFLSIALAELGSISERRTYRLISGDRGNIPEFLVANPGLNSGFMIPQYAAAAIVSKNKQLCTPCSVDSIPSSNEQEDHVSMGGNAATKTVKVAENVERILAIELMNAAQAIDLQR
;
A
#
# COMPACT_ATOMS: atom_id res chain seq x y z
N MET A 1 -2.34 -9.86 22.09
CA MET A 1 -3.41 -10.59 21.37
C MET A 1 -2.82 -11.34 20.18
N VAL A 2 -3.49 -12.42 19.71
CA VAL A 2 -3.07 -13.22 18.56
C VAL A 2 -4.14 -13.13 17.49
N HIS A 3 -3.72 -12.91 16.24
CA HIS A 3 -4.58 -13.09 15.06
C HIS A 3 -4.27 -14.45 14.44
N TYR A 4 -5.30 -15.25 14.23
CA TYR A 4 -5.17 -16.54 13.56
C TYR A 4 -5.42 -16.38 12.06
N ILE A 5 -4.37 -16.57 11.26
CA ILE A 5 -4.46 -16.60 9.81
C ILE A 5 -5.27 -17.83 9.41
N SER A 6 -6.34 -17.64 8.68
CA SER A 6 -7.29 -18.67 8.26
C SER A 6 -7.69 -18.44 6.79
N PRO A 7 -8.44 -19.37 6.16
CA PRO A 7 -8.97 -19.17 4.81
C PRO A 7 -10.02 -18.04 4.70
N ALA A 8 -10.47 -17.48 5.83
CA ALA A 8 -11.41 -16.36 5.83
C ALA A 8 -10.75 -15.11 5.25
N PRO A 9 -11.52 -14.25 4.53
CA PRO A 9 -10.98 -13.04 3.93
C PRO A 9 -10.37 -12.08 4.97
N LEU A 10 -9.21 -11.54 4.63
CA LEU A 10 -8.52 -10.50 5.38
C LEU A 10 -9.08 -9.14 4.97
N THR A 11 -9.48 -8.29 5.92
CA THR A 11 -10.02 -6.94 5.67
C THR A 11 -9.06 -5.85 6.14
N PHE A 12 -9.25 -4.63 5.65
CA PHE A 12 -8.43 -3.47 6.09
C PHE A 12 -8.55 -3.21 7.59
N GLU A 13 -9.74 -3.39 8.20
CA GLU A 13 -9.92 -3.22 9.64
C GLU A 13 -9.13 -4.24 10.46
N VAL A 14 -9.06 -5.49 9.97
CA VAL A 14 -8.26 -6.54 10.61
C VAL A 14 -6.78 -6.21 10.50
N ILE A 15 -6.32 -5.81 9.33
CA ILE A 15 -4.92 -5.41 9.09
C ILE A 15 -4.54 -4.21 9.97
N ASP A 16 -5.36 -3.16 10.00
CA ASP A 16 -5.10 -1.99 10.84
C ASP A 16 -5.00 -2.38 12.33
N LYS A 17 -5.86 -3.26 12.82
CA LYS A 17 -5.78 -3.79 14.20
C LYS A 17 -4.51 -4.59 14.45
N ILE A 18 -4.08 -5.45 13.50
CA ILE A 18 -2.84 -6.22 13.61
C ILE A 18 -1.64 -5.29 13.76
N LEU A 19 -1.55 -4.25 12.91
CA LEU A 19 -0.42 -3.33 12.91
C LEU A 19 -0.47 -2.36 14.12
N SER A 20 -1.60 -1.67 14.33
CA SER A 20 -1.73 -0.61 15.34
C SER A 20 -1.68 -1.15 16.77
N LYS A 21 -2.16 -2.37 17.00
CA LYS A 21 -2.18 -3.02 18.32
C LYS A 21 -1.09 -4.08 18.50
N ASN A 22 -0.18 -4.20 17.54
CA ASN A 22 0.94 -5.16 17.57
C ASN A 22 0.49 -6.59 17.90
N TYR A 23 -0.54 -7.10 17.20
CA TYR A 23 -0.97 -8.49 17.36
C TYR A 23 0.14 -9.43 16.88
N LYS A 24 0.27 -10.57 17.58
CA LYS A 24 1.04 -11.70 17.08
C LYS A 24 0.20 -12.48 16.07
N LEU A 25 0.88 -13.18 15.17
CA LEU A 25 0.25 -14.04 14.17
C LEU A 25 0.42 -15.51 14.55
N ALA A 26 -0.56 -16.33 14.20
CA ALA A 26 -0.49 -17.78 14.24
C ALA A 26 -1.33 -18.36 13.09
N LEU A 27 -1.06 -19.58 12.65
CA LEU A 27 -1.93 -20.28 11.70
C LEU A 27 -3.10 -20.93 12.44
N SER A 28 -4.29 -20.89 11.83
CA SER A 28 -5.40 -21.73 12.23
C SER A 28 -5.12 -23.20 11.89
N GLU A 29 -5.78 -24.14 12.56
CA GLU A 29 -5.63 -25.56 12.24
C GLU A 29 -6.10 -25.88 10.82
N ASP A 30 -7.13 -25.19 10.33
CA ASP A 30 -7.60 -25.33 8.94
C ASP A 30 -6.51 -24.93 7.93
N SER A 31 -5.82 -23.81 8.18
CA SER A 31 -4.71 -23.37 7.32
C SER A 31 -3.53 -24.34 7.35
N LYS A 32 -3.16 -24.84 8.53
CA LYS A 32 -2.10 -25.86 8.65
C LYS A 32 -2.44 -27.12 7.86
N LYS A 33 -3.70 -27.55 7.95
CA LYS A 33 -4.18 -28.71 7.19
C LYS A 33 -4.08 -28.45 5.68
N LEU A 34 -4.59 -27.32 5.19
CA LEU A 34 -4.55 -26.98 3.77
C LEU A 34 -3.11 -26.93 3.22
N ILE A 35 -2.18 -26.36 3.99
CA ILE A 35 -0.75 -26.29 3.61
C ILE A 35 -0.19 -27.72 3.49
N ASN A 36 -0.40 -28.56 4.51
CA ASN A 36 0.14 -29.92 4.55
C ASN A 36 -0.48 -30.81 3.46
N ASP A 37 -1.78 -30.73 3.25
CA ASP A 37 -2.48 -31.51 2.21
C ASP A 37 -1.95 -31.13 0.82
N CYS A 38 -1.79 -29.82 0.55
CA CYS A 38 -1.24 -29.33 -0.71
C CYS A 38 0.21 -29.77 -0.93
N LYS A 39 1.04 -29.74 0.11
CA LYS A 39 2.43 -30.20 0.03
C LYS A 39 2.48 -31.70 -0.25
N ALA A 40 1.73 -32.51 0.47
CA ALA A 40 1.67 -33.96 0.27
C ALA A 40 1.19 -34.32 -1.15
N TYR A 41 0.17 -33.62 -1.65
CA TYR A 41 -0.30 -33.80 -3.03
C TYR A 41 0.81 -33.48 -4.06
N LEU A 42 1.52 -32.36 -3.89
CA LEU A 42 2.63 -31.97 -4.79
C LEU A 42 3.73 -33.01 -4.79
N ASP A 43 4.15 -33.50 -3.63
CA ASP A 43 5.21 -34.51 -3.50
C ASP A 43 4.81 -35.82 -4.19
N HIS A 44 3.59 -36.27 -3.98
CA HIS A 44 3.05 -37.45 -4.68
C HIS A 44 3.04 -37.26 -6.22
N LYS A 45 2.67 -36.06 -6.70
CA LYS A 45 2.69 -35.76 -8.14
C LYS A 45 4.12 -35.77 -8.73
N ILE A 46 5.10 -35.27 -8.01
CA ILE A 46 6.52 -35.29 -8.43
C ILE A 46 7.03 -36.72 -8.50
N GLU A 47 6.62 -37.58 -7.58
CA GLU A 47 7.02 -39.00 -7.56
C GLU A 47 6.38 -39.83 -8.67
N SER A 48 5.11 -39.60 -8.94
CA SER A 48 4.27 -40.40 -9.86
C SER A 48 4.28 -39.91 -11.30
N SER A 49 4.65 -38.63 -11.58
CA SER A 49 4.61 -38.06 -12.92
C SER A 49 5.89 -38.34 -13.71
N ALA A 50 5.72 -38.91 -14.90
CA ALA A 50 6.80 -39.02 -15.89
C ALA A 50 7.00 -37.76 -16.75
N LYS A 51 6.06 -36.78 -16.66
CA LYS A 51 6.10 -35.53 -17.45
C LYS A 51 6.73 -34.42 -16.63
N PRO A 52 7.55 -33.54 -17.25
CA PRO A 52 8.06 -32.37 -16.59
C PRO A 52 6.91 -31.45 -16.13
N LEU A 53 7.03 -30.93 -14.90
CA LEU A 53 6.12 -29.95 -14.34
C LEU A 53 6.81 -28.59 -14.32
N TYR A 54 6.19 -27.56 -14.97
CA TYR A 54 6.76 -26.24 -15.08
C TYR A 54 7.11 -25.66 -13.70
N GLY A 55 8.36 -25.18 -13.57
CA GLY A 55 8.83 -24.51 -12.35
C GLY A 55 8.88 -25.40 -11.11
N ILE A 56 8.69 -26.73 -11.28
CA ILE A 56 8.77 -27.74 -10.22
C ILE A 56 9.92 -28.69 -10.50
N THR A 57 9.90 -29.35 -11.67
CA THR A 57 10.95 -30.25 -12.14
C THR A 57 11.66 -29.70 -13.40
N THR A 58 11.45 -28.43 -13.71
CA THR A 58 12.12 -27.69 -14.80
C THR A 58 12.70 -26.37 -14.29
N GLY A 59 13.57 -25.76 -15.08
CA GLY A 59 13.95 -24.36 -14.90
C GLY A 59 12.74 -23.40 -15.06
N PHE A 60 13.00 -22.10 -14.93
CA PHE A 60 11.97 -21.04 -14.86
C PHE A 60 12.04 -20.11 -16.08
N GLY A 61 10.94 -19.43 -16.38
CA GLY A 61 10.85 -18.46 -17.47
C GLY A 61 11.31 -19.08 -18.79
N SER A 62 12.25 -18.44 -19.46
CA SER A 62 12.83 -18.92 -20.72
C SER A 62 13.61 -20.25 -20.60
N LEU A 63 13.98 -20.67 -19.36
CA LEU A 63 14.68 -21.92 -19.07
C LEU A 63 13.75 -23.11 -18.80
N CYS A 64 12.46 -22.97 -19.01
CA CYS A 64 11.45 -24.00 -18.70
C CYS A 64 11.60 -25.34 -19.47
N LYS A 65 12.42 -25.36 -20.52
CA LYS A 65 12.73 -26.57 -21.30
C LYS A 65 13.83 -27.44 -20.68
N ILE A 66 14.51 -26.96 -19.65
CA ILE A 66 15.63 -27.69 -19.00
C ILE A 66 15.05 -28.46 -17.81
N SER A 67 15.13 -29.79 -17.87
CA SER A 67 14.75 -30.68 -16.78
C SER A 67 15.83 -30.69 -15.68
N ILE A 68 15.39 -30.73 -14.42
CA ILE A 68 16.25 -30.74 -13.22
C ILE A 68 16.12 -32.10 -12.54
N SER A 69 17.22 -32.66 -12.06
CA SER A 69 17.20 -33.90 -11.31
C SER A 69 16.50 -33.74 -9.95
N LYS A 70 15.94 -34.80 -9.38
CA LYS A 70 15.28 -34.74 -8.08
C LYS A 70 16.21 -34.33 -6.96
N GLU A 71 17.47 -34.75 -7.05
CA GLU A 71 18.56 -34.47 -6.09
C GLU A 71 18.92 -32.97 -6.08
N ASP A 72 18.76 -32.27 -7.20
CA ASP A 72 19.11 -30.86 -7.35
C ASP A 72 17.97 -29.90 -7.07
N LEU A 73 16.75 -30.39 -6.80
CA LEU A 73 15.56 -29.53 -6.66
C LEU A 73 15.69 -28.53 -5.50
N SER A 74 16.22 -28.95 -4.35
CA SER A 74 16.41 -28.03 -3.21
C SER A 74 17.47 -26.97 -3.51
N GLN A 75 18.59 -27.36 -4.12
CA GLN A 75 19.62 -26.42 -4.53
C GLN A 75 19.09 -25.41 -5.56
N LEU A 76 18.25 -25.86 -6.51
CA LEU A 76 17.61 -25.00 -7.48
C LEU A 76 16.76 -23.92 -6.79
N GLN A 77 15.97 -24.27 -5.76
CA GLN A 77 15.11 -23.32 -5.04
C GLN A 77 15.95 -22.28 -4.28
N ALA A 78 17.02 -22.70 -3.61
CA ALA A 78 17.95 -21.78 -2.94
C ALA A 78 18.65 -20.84 -3.93
N ASN A 79 19.16 -21.39 -5.05
CA ASN A 79 19.78 -20.60 -6.11
C ASN A 79 18.82 -19.57 -6.72
N LEU A 80 17.54 -19.94 -6.86
CA LEU A 80 16.50 -19.04 -7.35
C LEU A 80 16.34 -17.83 -6.41
N VAL A 81 16.19 -18.06 -5.11
CA VAL A 81 16.06 -16.99 -4.12
C VAL A 81 17.30 -16.08 -4.15
N MET A 82 18.52 -16.66 -4.14
CA MET A 82 19.77 -15.88 -4.15
C MET A 82 19.94 -15.06 -5.43
N SER A 83 19.69 -15.65 -6.60
CA SER A 83 19.93 -14.97 -7.89
C SER A 83 18.94 -13.86 -8.19
N HIS A 84 17.77 -13.88 -7.57
CA HIS A 84 16.72 -12.86 -7.75
C HIS A 84 16.78 -11.75 -6.71
N ALA A 85 17.56 -11.88 -5.64
CA ALA A 85 17.67 -10.91 -4.55
C ALA A 85 18.55 -9.71 -4.92
N CYS A 86 18.15 -8.95 -5.93
CA CYS A 86 18.94 -7.87 -6.53
C CYS A 86 18.21 -6.51 -6.54
N SER A 87 17.28 -6.25 -5.60
CA SER A 87 16.64 -4.94 -5.48
C SER A 87 17.64 -3.86 -5.02
N LEU A 88 17.42 -2.62 -5.49
CA LEU A 88 18.29 -1.46 -5.29
C LEU A 88 17.51 -0.27 -4.72
N GLY A 89 18.20 0.83 -4.48
CA GLY A 89 17.61 2.05 -3.90
C GLY A 89 17.55 2.02 -2.39
N GLU A 90 16.70 2.87 -1.82
CA GLU A 90 16.54 2.97 -0.37
C GLU A 90 15.72 1.80 0.19
N PRO A 91 16.00 1.39 1.44
CA PRO A 91 15.13 0.45 2.12
C PRO A 91 13.70 0.99 2.27
N ILE A 92 12.70 0.15 2.01
CA ILE A 92 11.30 0.52 2.18
C ILE A 92 10.91 0.58 3.66
N HIS A 93 9.77 1.21 3.96
CA HIS A 93 9.27 1.37 5.32
C HIS A 93 9.03 0.00 6.00
N GLN A 94 9.42 -0.14 7.27
CA GLN A 94 9.33 -1.40 8.02
C GLN A 94 7.89 -1.92 8.15
N ASP A 95 6.89 -1.04 8.25
CA ASP A 95 5.48 -1.48 8.27
C ASP A 95 5.04 -2.13 6.95
N ILE A 96 5.62 -1.69 5.81
CA ILE A 96 5.37 -2.34 4.52
C ILE A 96 5.99 -3.74 4.50
N ILE A 97 7.19 -3.92 5.08
CA ILE A 97 7.81 -5.24 5.21
C ILE A 97 6.95 -6.16 6.10
N ARG A 98 6.41 -5.64 7.20
CA ARG A 98 5.46 -6.39 8.04
C ARG A 98 4.22 -6.81 7.27
N LEU A 99 3.69 -5.91 6.43
CA LEU A 99 2.57 -6.24 5.53
C LEU A 99 2.96 -7.31 4.52
N MET A 100 4.15 -7.24 3.92
CA MET A 100 4.63 -8.26 2.98
C MET A 100 4.68 -9.65 3.63
N LEU A 101 5.19 -9.75 4.86
CA LEU A 101 5.22 -11.02 5.62
C LEU A 101 3.80 -11.51 5.92
N LEU A 102 2.91 -10.63 6.39
CA LEU A 102 1.51 -10.97 6.68
C LEU A 102 0.77 -11.45 5.44
N LEU A 103 0.82 -10.68 4.35
CA LEU A 103 0.09 -10.98 3.11
C LEU A 103 0.64 -12.24 2.42
N LYS A 104 1.95 -12.47 2.47
CA LYS A 104 2.52 -13.71 1.94
C LYS A 104 2.12 -14.92 2.80
N ALA A 105 2.19 -14.83 4.12
CA ALA A 105 1.73 -15.90 4.99
C ALA A 105 0.23 -16.21 4.77
N HIS A 106 -0.60 -15.17 4.58
CA HIS A 106 -2.02 -15.34 4.26
C HIS A 106 -2.22 -16.04 2.91
N ALA A 107 -1.57 -15.59 1.84
CA ALA A 107 -1.69 -16.22 0.52
C ALA A 107 -1.25 -17.70 0.54
N LEU A 108 -0.13 -18.01 1.20
CA LEU A 108 0.37 -19.39 1.33
C LEU A 108 -0.55 -20.26 2.17
N SER A 109 -1.25 -19.70 3.17
CA SER A 109 -2.18 -20.40 4.05
C SER A 109 -3.43 -20.93 3.36
N LEU A 110 -3.71 -20.44 2.13
CA LEU A 110 -4.84 -20.91 1.31
C LEU A 110 -4.60 -22.28 0.67
N GLY A 111 -3.41 -22.90 0.84
CA GLY A 111 -3.14 -24.27 0.43
C GLY A 111 -3.15 -24.51 -1.07
N LYS A 112 -2.65 -23.57 -1.86
CA LYS A 112 -2.56 -23.67 -3.34
C LYS A 112 -1.13 -23.58 -3.87
N SER A 113 -0.13 -23.46 -2.99
CA SER A 113 1.26 -23.13 -3.36
C SER A 113 2.25 -24.28 -3.19
N GLY A 114 1.90 -25.36 -2.49
CA GLY A 114 2.73 -26.56 -2.28
C GLY A 114 3.97 -26.33 -1.41
N VAL A 115 3.91 -25.38 -0.48
CA VAL A 115 5.00 -25.05 0.45
C VAL A 115 4.95 -25.94 1.70
N GLN A 116 6.08 -26.09 2.38
CA GLN A 116 6.17 -26.73 3.67
C GLN A 116 5.54 -25.86 4.77
N LEU A 117 4.94 -26.49 5.78
CA LEU A 117 4.38 -25.77 6.93
C LEU A 117 5.43 -24.96 7.67
N VAL A 118 6.64 -25.50 7.85
CA VAL A 118 7.75 -24.84 8.54
C VAL A 118 8.17 -23.53 7.84
N THR A 119 8.03 -23.42 6.54
CA THR A 119 8.32 -22.21 5.77
C THR A 119 7.33 -21.10 6.13
N VAL A 120 6.02 -21.42 6.20
CA VAL A 120 5.01 -20.43 6.56
C VAL A 120 5.12 -20.05 8.04
N GLU A 121 5.38 -20.99 8.93
CA GLU A 121 5.61 -20.73 10.35
C GLU A 121 6.82 -19.82 10.56
N ARG A 122 7.92 -20.00 9.83
CA ARG A 122 9.09 -19.12 9.91
C ARG A 122 8.78 -17.69 9.43
N ILE A 123 7.97 -17.51 8.38
CA ILE A 123 7.49 -16.18 7.95
C ILE A 123 6.71 -15.50 9.08
N ILE A 124 5.85 -16.24 9.76
CA ILE A 124 5.10 -15.77 10.93
C ILE A 124 6.03 -15.44 12.10
N ASP A 125 7.04 -16.26 12.35
CA ASP A 125 8.04 -16.01 13.40
C ASP A 125 8.84 -14.74 13.12
N MET A 126 9.24 -14.49 11.88
CA MET A 126 9.91 -13.24 11.49
C MET A 126 9.03 -12.02 11.80
N PHE A 127 7.74 -12.07 11.45
CA PHE A 127 6.77 -11.03 11.82
C PHE A 127 6.68 -10.86 13.34
N ASN A 128 6.51 -11.96 14.06
CA ASN A 128 6.27 -11.99 15.50
C ASN A 128 7.47 -11.50 16.33
N HIS A 129 8.68 -11.73 15.87
CA HIS A 129 9.93 -11.32 16.54
C HIS A 129 10.47 -10.00 16.00
N ASN A 130 9.75 -9.37 15.08
CA ASN A 130 10.16 -8.13 14.40
C ASN A 130 11.54 -8.26 13.77
N VAL A 131 11.81 -9.41 13.15
CA VAL A 131 12.99 -9.68 12.30
C VAL A 131 12.55 -9.38 10.88
N LEU A 132 12.80 -8.15 10.43
CA LEU A 132 12.26 -7.65 9.17
C LEU A 132 13.36 -7.63 8.10
N PRO A 133 13.25 -8.44 7.03
CA PRO A 133 14.23 -8.44 5.96
C PRO A 133 14.42 -7.07 5.32
N VAL A 134 15.64 -6.75 4.91
CA VAL A 134 15.90 -5.50 4.19
C VAL A 134 15.47 -5.65 2.74
N VAL A 135 14.37 -4.97 2.40
CA VAL A 135 13.82 -4.89 1.04
C VAL A 135 13.98 -3.46 0.54
N ARG A 136 14.35 -3.30 -0.74
CA ARG A 136 14.62 -1.99 -1.35
C ARG A 136 13.58 -1.62 -2.39
N GLU A 137 13.46 -0.32 -2.69
CA GLU A 137 12.35 0.23 -3.48
C GLU A 137 12.39 -0.09 -4.98
N LEU A 138 13.54 -0.41 -5.56
CA LEU A 138 13.72 -0.61 -7.00
C LEU A 138 14.03 -2.08 -7.31
N GLY A 139 13.39 -2.65 -8.33
CA GLY A 139 13.68 -4.01 -8.81
C GLY A 139 12.47 -4.84 -9.23
N SER A 140 11.23 -4.34 -9.05
CA SER A 140 10.04 -5.03 -9.55
C SER A 140 9.52 -4.39 -10.84
N LEU A 141 9.39 -5.18 -11.91
CA LEU A 141 8.66 -4.83 -13.13
C LEU A 141 7.16 -5.13 -13.01
N GLY A 142 6.76 -5.93 -12.00
CA GLY A 142 5.40 -6.44 -11.90
C GLY A 142 5.03 -7.39 -13.04
N ALA A 143 6.02 -8.10 -13.59
CA ALA A 143 5.89 -9.08 -14.68
C ALA A 143 5.40 -10.43 -14.13
N SER A 144 6.32 -11.19 -13.51
CA SER A 144 6.03 -12.40 -12.75
C SER A 144 5.74 -12.08 -11.27
N GLY A 145 5.07 -10.96 -11.02
CA GLY A 145 4.93 -10.34 -9.72
C GLY A 145 6.20 -9.61 -9.31
N ASP A 146 6.49 -9.62 -8.03
CA ASP A 146 7.51 -8.80 -7.37
C ASP A 146 8.79 -9.59 -7.08
N LEU A 147 9.42 -10.21 -8.11
CA LEU A 147 10.48 -11.19 -7.95
C LEU A 147 11.63 -10.71 -7.04
N ALA A 148 12.31 -9.62 -7.40
CA ALA A 148 13.47 -9.16 -6.65
C ALA A 148 13.15 -8.70 -5.21
N PRO A 149 12.13 -7.89 -4.95
CA PRO A 149 11.73 -7.54 -3.58
C PRO A 149 11.34 -8.76 -2.74
N LEU A 150 10.62 -9.73 -3.30
CA LEU A 150 10.23 -10.94 -2.58
C LEU A 150 11.44 -11.87 -2.36
N ALA A 151 12.39 -11.93 -3.29
CA ALA A 151 13.62 -12.66 -3.07
C ALA A 151 14.40 -12.08 -1.87
N ASN A 152 14.58 -10.75 -1.81
CA ASN A 152 15.19 -10.11 -0.65
C ASN A 152 14.42 -10.38 0.65
N LEU A 153 13.08 -10.43 0.60
CA LEU A 153 12.25 -10.74 1.76
C LEU A 153 12.54 -12.14 2.32
N PHE A 154 12.91 -13.10 1.48
CA PHE A 154 13.03 -14.50 1.89
C PHE A 154 14.46 -15.05 1.96
N LEU A 155 15.48 -14.24 1.64
CA LEU A 155 16.89 -14.62 1.91
C LEU A 155 17.12 -15.12 3.35
N PRO A 156 16.53 -14.49 4.41
CA PRO A 156 16.76 -14.94 5.78
C PRO A 156 16.28 -16.38 6.06
N LEU A 157 15.35 -16.93 5.27
CA LEU A 157 14.93 -18.33 5.44
C LEU A 157 16.08 -19.31 5.21
N ILE A 158 17.02 -18.96 4.35
CA ILE A 158 18.20 -19.75 3.99
C ILE A 158 19.50 -19.23 4.60
N ASN A 159 19.42 -18.41 5.65
CA ASN A 159 20.55 -17.76 6.35
C ASN A 159 21.35 -16.77 5.49
N GLU A 160 20.73 -16.15 4.49
CA GLU A 160 21.36 -15.15 3.64
C GLU A 160 20.70 -13.76 3.86
N GLY A 161 21.38 -12.70 3.39
CA GLY A 161 20.87 -11.33 3.38
C GLY A 161 20.92 -10.62 4.73
N GLU A 162 20.17 -9.51 4.80
CA GLU A 162 20.17 -8.58 5.93
C GLU A 162 18.75 -8.43 6.51
N VAL A 163 18.68 -8.17 7.82
CA VAL A 163 17.44 -7.93 8.54
C VAL A 163 17.52 -6.69 9.43
N TRP A 164 16.42 -5.96 9.54
CA TRP A 164 16.22 -5.04 10.64
C TRP A 164 15.93 -5.82 11.92
N TYR A 165 16.76 -5.61 12.92
CA TYR A 165 16.57 -6.17 14.26
C TYR A 165 16.91 -5.14 15.33
N LYS A 166 15.95 -4.83 16.21
CA LYS A 166 16.11 -3.81 17.27
C LYS A 166 16.63 -2.45 16.76
N GLY A 167 16.10 -1.99 15.61
CA GLY A 167 16.42 -0.70 15.01
C GLY A 167 17.75 -0.63 14.23
N LYS A 168 18.43 -1.75 14.02
CA LYS A 168 19.67 -1.83 13.25
C LYS A 168 19.59 -2.86 12.15
N ILE A 169 20.32 -2.64 11.05
CA ILE A 169 20.54 -3.64 10.01
C ILE A 169 21.62 -4.61 10.52
N CYS A 170 21.32 -5.89 10.46
CA CYS A 170 22.16 -6.98 10.92
C CYS A 170 22.21 -8.09 9.87
N ASP A 171 23.26 -8.87 9.88
CA ASP A 171 23.36 -10.11 9.11
C ASP A 171 22.29 -11.11 9.55
N ALA A 172 21.53 -11.67 8.59
CA ALA A 172 20.41 -12.57 8.87
C ALA A 172 20.84 -13.86 9.55
N LYS A 173 21.97 -14.45 9.14
CA LYS A 173 22.54 -15.67 9.72
C LYS A 173 22.87 -15.48 11.21
N ALA A 174 23.44 -14.31 11.56
CA ALA A 174 23.77 -13.99 12.95
C ALA A 174 22.51 -13.87 13.81
N ILE A 175 21.44 -13.26 13.29
CA ILE A 175 20.18 -13.13 14.02
C ILE A 175 19.46 -14.47 14.13
N ASN A 176 19.41 -15.26 13.05
CA ASN A 176 18.85 -16.61 13.06
C ASN A 176 19.55 -17.50 14.10
N ALA A 177 20.88 -17.51 14.13
CA ALA A 177 21.65 -18.25 15.14
C ALA A 177 21.30 -17.81 16.58
N LYS A 178 21.16 -16.50 16.80
CA LYS A 178 20.76 -15.95 18.11
C LYS A 178 19.38 -16.38 18.54
N LEU A 179 18.44 -16.57 17.62
CA LEU A 179 17.06 -16.98 17.89
C LEU A 179 16.90 -18.52 17.86
N GLY A 180 17.95 -19.26 17.58
CA GLY A 180 17.90 -20.72 17.45
C GLY A 180 17.20 -21.20 16.18
N TRP A 181 17.16 -20.36 15.14
CA TRP A 181 16.51 -20.68 13.88
C TRP A 181 17.51 -21.34 12.91
N ALA A 182 17.30 -22.62 12.62
CA ALA A 182 18.05 -23.29 11.56
C ALA A 182 17.60 -22.77 10.17
N PRO A 183 18.50 -22.78 9.16
CA PRO A 183 18.09 -22.49 7.79
C PRO A 183 17.04 -23.51 7.31
N ILE A 184 16.14 -23.06 6.47
CA ILE A 184 15.11 -23.92 5.86
C ILE A 184 15.69 -24.50 4.57
N GLU A 185 15.64 -25.80 4.44
CA GLU A 185 15.88 -26.48 3.18
C GLU A 185 14.60 -26.39 2.34
N LEU A 186 14.64 -25.56 1.30
CA LEU A 186 13.47 -25.30 0.45
C LEU A 186 13.16 -26.53 -0.41
N GLY A 187 11.94 -27.01 -0.34
CA GLY A 187 11.44 -28.10 -1.17
C GLY A 187 11.09 -27.66 -2.59
N ALA A 188 10.76 -28.62 -3.43
CA ALA A 188 10.34 -28.36 -4.82
C ALA A 188 9.22 -27.32 -4.86
N LYS A 189 9.30 -26.37 -5.80
CA LYS A 189 8.39 -25.23 -6.00
C LYS A 189 8.48 -24.13 -4.94
N GLU A 190 9.06 -24.33 -3.76
CA GLU A 190 9.02 -23.31 -2.69
C GLU A 190 9.69 -21.99 -3.08
N GLY A 191 10.80 -22.03 -3.83
CA GLY A 191 11.42 -20.80 -4.34
C GLY A 191 10.44 -19.97 -5.15
N LEU A 192 9.74 -20.58 -6.12
CA LEU A 192 8.71 -19.86 -6.88
C LEU A 192 7.53 -19.42 -6.03
N ALA A 193 7.03 -20.27 -5.12
CA ALA A 193 5.94 -19.90 -4.22
C ALA A 193 6.29 -18.67 -3.35
N LEU A 194 7.55 -18.52 -2.98
CA LEU A 194 8.06 -17.37 -2.24
C LEU A 194 8.21 -16.11 -3.11
N LEU A 195 8.80 -16.25 -4.30
CA LEU A 195 9.20 -15.12 -5.15
C LEU A 195 8.09 -14.62 -6.06
N ASN A 196 7.26 -15.50 -6.61
CA ASN A 196 6.12 -15.09 -7.41
C ASN A 196 5.02 -14.47 -6.54
N GLY A 197 4.29 -13.54 -7.13
CA GLY A 197 3.16 -12.90 -6.47
C GLY A 197 3.33 -11.41 -6.31
N THR A 198 2.28 -10.77 -5.84
CA THR A 198 2.12 -9.31 -5.84
C THR A 198 2.27 -8.69 -4.46
N GLN A 199 2.92 -9.38 -3.50
CA GLN A 199 2.92 -8.95 -2.10
C GLN A 199 3.72 -7.68 -1.82
N PHE A 200 4.70 -7.31 -2.66
CA PHE A 200 5.34 -6.01 -2.56
C PHE A 200 4.38 -4.90 -3.00
N MET A 201 3.77 -5.02 -4.18
CA MET A 201 2.78 -4.06 -4.68
C MET A 201 1.56 -3.97 -3.75
N SER A 202 0.97 -5.09 -3.36
CA SER A 202 -0.24 -5.11 -2.51
C SER A 202 0.04 -4.58 -1.10
N SER A 203 1.24 -4.79 -0.54
CA SER A 203 1.62 -4.22 0.75
C SER A 203 1.76 -2.70 0.71
N HIS A 204 2.35 -2.15 -0.34
CA HIS A 204 2.37 -0.72 -0.57
C HIS A 204 0.95 -0.16 -0.76
N ALA A 205 0.09 -0.89 -1.50
CA ALA A 205 -1.30 -0.51 -1.70
C ALA A 205 -2.09 -0.46 -0.39
N VAL A 206 -1.97 -1.49 0.45
CA VAL A 206 -2.59 -1.51 1.78
C VAL A 206 -2.09 -0.37 2.65
N TYR A 207 -0.76 -0.16 2.71
CA TYR A 207 -0.17 0.93 3.49
C TYR A 207 -0.68 2.31 3.03
N ALA A 208 -0.70 2.53 1.71
CA ALA A 208 -1.21 3.78 1.14
C ALA A 208 -2.71 3.96 1.39
N LEU A 209 -3.54 2.89 1.31
CA LEU A 209 -4.97 2.96 1.59
C LEU A 209 -5.28 3.23 3.05
N LEU A 210 -4.57 2.61 4.00
CA LEU A 210 -4.72 2.91 5.43
C LEU A 210 -4.41 4.39 5.75
N LYS A 211 -3.44 4.99 5.04
CA LYS A 211 -3.20 6.43 5.07
C LYS A 211 -4.31 7.20 4.37
N ALA A 212 -4.76 6.76 3.18
CA ALA A 212 -5.78 7.44 2.38
C ALA A 212 -7.12 7.58 3.12
N PHE A 213 -7.54 6.56 3.87
CA PHE A 213 -8.74 6.64 4.71
C PHE A 213 -8.62 7.71 5.80
N LYS A 214 -7.46 7.83 6.43
CA LYS A 214 -7.18 8.89 7.41
C LYS A 214 -7.10 10.27 6.76
N ILE A 215 -6.39 10.38 5.64
CA ILE A 215 -6.26 11.61 4.84
C ILE A 215 -7.64 12.13 4.43
N ALA A 216 -8.53 11.29 3.89
CA ALA A 216 -9.87 11.66 3.47
C ALA A 216 -10.71 12.21 4.63
N LYS A 217 -10.60 11.58 5.81
CA LYS A 217 -11.26 12.06 7.04
C LYS A 217 -10.70 13.39 7.53
N TYR A 218 -9.38 13.51 7.60
CA TYR A 218 -8.72 14.74 8.05
C TYR A 218 -8.92 15.89 7.06
N ALA A 219 -8.99 15.62 5.76
CA ALA A 219 -9.30 16.64 4.75
C ALA A 219 -10.64 17.34 5.03
N ASP A 220 -11.67 16.59 5.43
CA ASP A 220 -12.96 17.18 5.80
C ASP A 220 -12.87 18.00 7.10
N ILE A 221 -12.19 17.48 8.12
CA ILE A 221 -12.02 18.16 9.41
C ILE A 221 -11.27 19.47 9.25
N ILE A 222 -10.13 19.42 8.55
CA ILE A 222 -9.28 20.58 8.31
C ILE A 222 -9.96 21.57 7.36
N GLY A 223 -10.68 21.06 6.34
CA GLY A 223 -11.47 21.86 5.44
C GLY A 223 -12.60 22.62 6.16
N ALA A 224 -13.27 22.00 7.13
CA ALA A 224 -14.28 22.65 7.97
C ALA A 224 -13.66 23.79 8.82
N LEU A 225 -12.51 23.53 9.46
CA LEU A 225 -11.78 24.55 10.21
C LEU A 225 -11.35 25.73 9.31
N SER A 226 -10.84 25.42 8.11
CA SER A 226 -10.47 26.43 7.12
C SER A 226 -11.65 27.24 6.63
N LEU A 227 -12.85 26.62 6.48
CA LEU A 227 -14.08 27.30 6.09
C LEU A 227 -14.51 28.31 7.15
N GLU A 228 -14.43 27.94 8.44
CA GLU A 228 -14.68 28.90 9.55
C GLU A 228 -13.66 30.02 9.56
N ALA A 229 -12.36 29.68 9.49
CA ALA A 229 -11.28 30.63 9.50
C ALA A 229 -11.35 31.65 8.35
N TYR A 230 -11.90 31.24 7.21
CA TYR A 230 -12.10 32.09 6.03
C TYR A 230 -13.38 32.90 6.06
N ASP A 231 -14.22 32.73 7.08
CA ASP A 231 -15.59 33.25 7.14
C ASP A 231 -16.48 32.74 5.97
N GLY A 232 -16.27 31.47 5.59
CA GLY A 232 -16.98 30.86 4.47
C GLY A 232 -18.43 30.51 4.75
N ARG A 233 -19.21 30.25 3.68
CA ARG A 233 -20.67 30.00 3.71
C ARG A 233 -20.95 28.49 3.79
N ILE A 234 -21.95 28.13 4.59
CA ILE A 234 -22.41 26.74 4.70
C ILE A 234 -23.39 26.32 3.59
N ASP A 235 -23.97 27.28 2.86
CA ASP A 235 -25.00 27.00 1.85
C ASP A 235 -24.60 25.94 0.80
N PRO A 236 -23.35 25.92 0.26
CA PRO A 236 -22.92 24.90 -0.71
C PRO A 236 -22.95 23.46 -0.18
N PHE A 237 -23.01 23.29 1.12
CA PHE A 237 -23.02 21.97 1.78
C PHE A 237 -24.42 21.47 2.12
N LEU A 238 -25.50 22.24 1.80
CA LEU A 238 -26.87 21.85 2.09
C LEU A 238 -27.27 20.55 1.35
N PRO A 239 -28.19 19.74 1.95
CA PRO A 239 -28.60 18.46 1.36
C PRO A 239 -29.21 18.59 -0.04
N GLN A 240 -29.89 19.68 -0.34
CA GLN A 240 -30.56 19.92 -1.61
C GLN A 240 -29.59 19.97 -2.77
N ILE A 241 -28.41 20.59 -2.59
CA ILE A 241 -27.35 20.66 -3.61
C ILE A 241 -26.81 19.27 -3.88
N GLN A 242 -26.60 18.48 -2.81
CA GLN A 242 -26.04 17.13 -2.94
C GLN A 242 -27.04 16.17 -3.58
N ALA A 243 -28.33 16.29 -3.26
CA ALA A 243 -29.39 15.47 -3.87
C ALA A 243 -29.56 15.71 -5.38
N ALA A 244 -29.30 16.94 -5.84
CA ALA A 244 -29.31 17.26 -7.28
C ALA A 244 -28.18 16.61 -8.09
N ARG A 245 -27.09 16.16 -7.42
CA ARG A 245 -25.95 15.46 -8.03
C ARG A 245 -25.43 14.39 -7.06
N PRO A 246 -26.05 13.20 -7.00
CA PRO A 246 -25.96 12.28 -5.87
C PRO A 246 -24.75 11.35 -5.92
N HIS A 247 -23.53 11.88 -5.99
CA HIS A 247 -22.31 11.10 -5.79
C HIS A 247 -22.12 10.78 -4.29
N PRO A 248 -21.88 9.51 -3.91
CA PRO A 248 -21.80 9.11 -2.50
C PRO A 248 -20.78 9.90 -1.68
N GLY A 249 -19.56 10.05 -2.17
CA GLY A 249 -18.50 10.79 -1.49
C GLY A 249 -18.81 12.29 -1.36
N GLN A 250 -19.49 12.89 -2.36
CA GLN A 250 -19.96 14.27 -2.30
C GLN A 250 -20.98 14.48 -1.18
N ILE A 251 -21.97 13.59 -1.09
CA ILE A 251 -23.00 13.60 -0.03
C ILE A 251 -22.35 13.44 1.35
N GLU A 252 -21.43 12.50 1.48
CA GLU A 252 -20.71 12.24 2.73
C GLU A 252 -19.88 13.45 3.17
N THR A 253 -19.08 14.03 2.28
CA THR A 253 -18.26 15.20 2.59
C THR A 253 -19.13 16.37 3.04
N ALA A 254 -20.21 16.69 2.32
CA ALA A 254 -21.13 17.76 2.68
C ALA A 254 -21.80 17.53 4.05
N ARG A 255 -22.19 16.28 4.34
CA ARG A 255 -22.73 15.91 5.66
C ARG A 255 -21.69 16.11 6.76
N ASN A 256 -20.45 15.65 6.55
CA ASN A 256 -19.37 15.77 7.52
C ASN A 256 -19.09 17.24 7.86
N ILE A 257 -18.97 18.11 6.85
CA ILE A 257 -18.74 19.54 7.05
C ILE A 257 -19.90 20.17 7.86
N ARG A 258 -21.18 19.87 7.52
CA ARG A 258 -22.32 20.39 8.30
C ARG A 258 -22.31 19.92 9.75
N THR A 259 -22.00 18.63 9.98
CA THR A 259 -21.93 18.08 11.34
C THR A 259 -20.81 18.71 12.16
N LEU A 260 -19.63 18.94 11.53
CA LEU A 260 -18.48 19.56 12.19
C LEU A 260 -18.75 21.03 12.55
N LEU A 261 -19.59 21.73 11.79
CA LEU A 261 -19.90 23.15 11.96
C LEU A 261 -21.24 23.40 12.68
N GLU A 262 -21.90 22.34 13.16
CA GLU A 262 -23.15 22.48 13.92
C GLU A 262 -22.90 23.29 15.19
N GLY A 263 -23.73 24.35 15.37
CA GLY A 263 -23.62 25.26 16.51
C GLY A 263 -22.49 26.31 16.42
N SER A 264 -21.75 26.37 15.30
CA SER A 264 -20.68 27.34 15.10
C SER A 264 -21.20 28.80 15.16
N GLU A 265 -20.60 29.61 16.03
CA GLU A 265 -20.87 31.04 16.12
C GLU A 265 -20.43 31.79 14.85
N PHE A 266 -19.38 31.35 14.18
CA PHE A 266 -18.94 31.92 12.90
C PHE A 266 -19.97 31.72 11.79
N GLN A 267 -20.64 30.56 11.77
CA GLN A 267 -21.68 30.27 10.77
C GLN A 267 -22.99 31.03 11.01
N GLN A 268 -23.25 31.51 12.24
CA GLN A 268 -24.41 32.30 12.60
C GLN A 268 -24.27 33.79 12.25
N LYS A 269 -23.03 34.26 11.99
CA LYS A 269 -22.81 35.64 11.56
C LYS A 269 -23.35 35.88 10.16
N GLU A 270 -23.93 37.08 9.94
CA GLU A 270 -24.31 37.49 8.59
C GLU A 270 -23.11 37.59 7.67
N LYS A 271 -23.23 36.95 6.51
CA LYS A 271 -22.13 36.92 5.51
C LYS A 271 -22.29 38.11 4.54
N THR A 272 -21.24 38.91 4.42
CA THR A 272 -21.24 40.12 3.56
C THR A 272 -20.94 39.80 2.08
N HIS A 273 -20.47 38.62 1.77
CA HIS A 273 -20.13 38.17 0.42
C HIS A 273 -21.19 37.21 -0.16
N VAL A 274 -21.30 37.18 -1.48
CA VAL A 274 -22.29 36.35 -2.18
C VAL A 274 -21.91 34.87 -2.25
N GLN A 275 -20.63 34.58 -2.49
CA GLN A 275 -20.14 33.21 -2.63
C GLN A 275 -18.66 33.11 -2.29
N ASP A 276 -18.21 31.87 -1.97
CA ASP A 276 -16.82 31.53 -1.69
C ASP A 276 -16.04 31.12 -2.94
N PRO A 277 -14.72 31.21 -2.91
CA PRO A 277 -13.85 30.56 -3.89
C PRO A 277 -14.11 29.04 -3.97
N TYR A 278 -13.76 28.43 -5.09
CA TYR A 278 -14.02 27.00 -5.32
C TYR A 278 -13.31 26.08 -4.32
N SER A 279 -12.14 26.47 -3.82
CA SER A 279 -11.43 25.67 -2.81
C SER A 279 -12.22 25.48 -1.51
N PHE A 280 -13.22 26.33 -1.24
CA PHE A 280 -14.17 26.19 -0.12
C PHE A 280 -15.49 25.60 -0.60
N ARG A 281 -16.22 26.27 -1.50
CA ARG A 281 -17.58 25.84 -1.87
C ARG A 281 -17.66 24.56 -2.69
N CYS A 282 -16.56 24.13 -3.35
CA CYS A 282 -16.50 22.88 -4.11
C CYS A 282 -15.84 21.74 -3.33
N MET A 283 -15.60 21.88 -2.02
CA MET A 283 -15.08 20.77 -1.20
C MET A 283 -15.91 19.49 -1.35
N PRO A 284 -17.27 19.51 -1.33
CA PRO A 284 -18.05 18.29 -1.50
C PRO A 284 -17.74 17.55 -2.80
N GLN A 285 -17.58 18.27 -3.91
CA GLN A 285 -17.33 17.71 -5.22
C GLN A 285 -15.91 17.13 -5.33
N VAL A 286 -14.91 17.84 -4.82
CA VAL A 286 -13.48 17.44 -4.95
C VAL A 286 -13.13 16.36 -3.93
N HIS A 287 -13.40 16.57 -2.65
CA HIS A 287 -13.16 15.56 -1.62
C HIS A 287 -13.97 14.29 -1.89
N GLY A 288 -15.24 14.47 -2.33
CA GLY A 288 -16.13 13.37 -2.65
C GLY A 288 -15.62 12.50 -3.79
N ALA A 289 -15.15 13.11 -4.88
CA ALA A 289 -14.57 12.36 -6.00
C ALA A 289 -13.34 11.55 -5.58
N SER A 290 -12.46 12.12 -4.74
CA SER A 290 -11.32 11.40 -4.19
C SER A 290 -11.74 10.25 -3.27
N LYS A 291 -12.76 10.43 -2.43
CA LYS A 291 -13.31 9.36 -1.57
C LYS A 291 -13.88 8.21 -2.38
N ASP A 292 -14.72 8.50 -3.39
CA ASP A 292 -15.28 7.47 -4.26
C ASP A 292 -14.17 6.70 -4.99
N SER A 293 -13.10 7.38 -5.42
CA SER A 293 -11.92 6.78 -6.03
C SER A 293 -11.16 5.88 -5.04
N ILE A 294 -10.93 6.34 -3.80
CA ILE A 294 -10.28 5.56 -2.73
C ILE A 294 -11.07 4.28 -2.46
N MET A 295 -12.40 4.33 -2.39
CA MET A 295 -13.24 3.16 -2.16
C MET A 295 -13.19 2.16 -3.32
N TYR A 296 -13.15 2.64 -4.57
CA TYR A 296 -12.93 1.76 -5.73
C TYR A 296 -11.59 1.05 -5.65
N VAL A 297 -10.50 1.78 -5.38
CA VAL A 297 -9.16 1.20 -5.21
C VAL A 297 -9.15 0.17 -4.09
N ALA A 298 -9.75 0.49 -2.95
CA ALA A 298 -9.87 -0.43 -1.81
C ALA A 298 -10.54 -1.74 -2.21
N SER A 299 -11.62 -1.69 -3.02
CA SER A 299 -12.32 -2.89 -3.48
C SER A 299 -11.47 -3.82 -4.36
N VAL A 300 -10.53 -3.25 -5.14
CA VAL A 300 -9.59 -4.03 -5.96
C VAL A 300 -8.50 -4.64 -5.09
N VAL A 301 -7.92 -3.84 -4.19
CA VAL A 301 -6.83 -4.28 -3.31
C VAL A 301 -7.33 -5.35 -2.32
N GLU A 302 -8.56 -5.24 -1.81
CA GLU A 302 -9.14 -6.25 -0.91
C GLU A 302 -9.28 -7.61 -1.61
N ARG A 303 -9.64 -7.65 -2.88
CA ARG A 303 -9.62 -8.90 -3.67
C ARG A 303 -8.22 -9.44 -3.84
N GLU A 304 -7.26 -8.58 -4.14
CA GLU A 304 -5.87 -8.98 -4.38
C GLU A 304 -5.21 -9.59 -3.15
N ILE A 305 -5.37 -8.97 -1.98
CA ILE A 305 -4.77 -9.48 -0.72
C ILE A 305 -5.34 -10.81 -0.25
N ASN A 306 -6.49 -11.23 -0.80
CA ASN A 306 -7.15 -12.50 -0.54
C ASN A 306 -7.00 -13.49 -1.70
N SER A 307 -6.06 -13.25 -2.61
CA SER A 307 -5.83 -14.05 -3.80
C SER A 307 -4.55 -14.87 -3.71
N VAL A 308 -4.51 -15.98 -4.45
CA VAL A 308 -3.28 -16.75 -4.71
C VAL A 308 -2.64 -16.19 -5.96
N THR A 309 -1.46 -15.59 -5.82
CA THR A 309 -0.78 -14.85 -6.89
C THR A 309 0.58 -15.43 -7.26
N ASP A 310 0.92 -16.64 -6.76
CA ASP A 310 2.08 -17.39 -7.23
C ASP A 310 1.75 -18.31 -8.41
N ASN A 311 2.78 -18.92 -8.99
CA ASN A 311 2.66 -19.78 -10.16
C ASN A 311 3.73 -20.91 -10.12
N PRO A 312 3.40 -22.15 -10.54
CA PRO A 312 2.07 -22.64 -10.90
C PRO A 312 1.15 -22.82 -9.68
N THR A 313 -0.16 -22.77 -9.90
CA THR A 313 -1.18 -22.94 -8.87
C THR A 313 -1.66 -24.39 -8.80
N ILE A 314 -1.86 -24.92 -7.59
CA ILE A 314 -2.24 -26.31 -7.33
C ILE A 314 -3.72 -26.38 -6.94
N PHE A 315 -4.47 -27.23 -7.63
CA PHE A 315 -5.88 -27.54 -7.42
C PHE A 315 -6.01 -29.03 -7.11
N MET A 316 -5.91 -29.37 -5.84
CA MET A 316 -5.92 -30.78 -5.38
C MET A 316 -7.23 -31.48 -5.71
N GLU A 317 -8.35 -30.77 -5.55
CA GLU A 317 -9.70 -31.28 -5.75
C GLU A 317 -9.95 -31.69 -7.21
N ASP A 318 -9.29 -30.99 -8.15
CA ASP A 318 -9.43 -31.21 -9.59
C ASP A 318 -8.28 -32.04 -10.17
N ASP A 319 -7.33 -32.44 -9.34
CA ASP A 319 -6.09 -33.12 -9.73
C ASP A 319 -5.25 -32.36 -10.77
N LEU A 320 -5.16 -31.00 -10.61
CA LEU A 320 -4.54 -30.11 -11.57
C LEU A 320 -3.39 -29.28 -10.95
N ILE A 321 -2.34 -29.09 -11.74
CA ILE A 321 -1.28 -28.08 -11.52
C ILE A 321 -1.21 -27.23 -12.75
N ILE A 322 -1.55 -25.93 -12.63
CA ILE A 322 -1.75 -25.04 -13.78
C ILE A 322 -0.79 -23.86 -13.72
N SER A 323 -0.03 -23.66 -14.81
CA SER A 323 0.71 -22.42 -15.04
C SER A 323 -0.20 -21.37 -15.66
N GLY A 324 -0.36 -20.23 -14.97
CA GLY A 324 -1.20 -19.11 -15.38
C GLY A 324 -0.51 -17.78 -15.14
N GLY A 325 -1.27 -16.68 -15.13
CA GLY A 325 -0.77 -15.31 -15.04
C GLY A 325 -1.22 -14.54 -13.79
N ASN A 326 -1.62 -15.22 -12.70
CA ASN A 326 -2.15 -14.55 -11.49
C ASN A 326 -1.13 -13.68 -10.77
N PHE A 327 0.14 -13.80 -11.11
CA PHE A 327 1.22 -12.97 -10.62
C PHE A 327 1.28 -11.58 -11.30
N HIS A 328 0.57 -11.37 -12.42
CA HIS A 328 0.68 -10.14 -13.20
C HIS A 328 0.11 -8.94 -12.44
N GLY A 329 0.95 -7.92 -12.22
CA GLY A 329 0.62 -6.78 -11.38
C GLY A 329 -0.34 -5.74 -11.98
N GLN A 330 -0.89 -5.95 -13.18
CA GLN A 330 -1.70 -4.94 -13.89
C GLN A 330 -2.91 -4.43 -13.08
N PRO A 331 -3.68 -5.28 -12.38
CA PRO A 331 -4.80 -4.78 -11.56
C PRO A 331 -4.36 -3.79 -10.49
N LEU A 332 -3.21 -4.02 -9.86
CA LEU A 332 -2.65 -3.13 -8.85
C LEU A 332 -2.03 -1.88 -9.48
N ALA A 333 -1.28 -2.01 -10.58
CA ALA A 333 -0.63 -0.89 -11.26
C ALA A 333 -1.62 0.22 -11.61
N LEU A 334 -2.75 -0.15 -12.25
CA LEU A 334 -3.81 0.79 -12.63
C LEU A 334 -4.41 1.52 -11.43
N VAL A 335 -4.78 0.77 -10.39
CA VAL A 335 -5.46 1.38 -9.24
C VAL A 335 -4.51 2.19 -8.35
N MET A 336 -3.21 1.86 -8.32
CA MET A 336 -2.20 2.66 -7.59
C MET A 336 -1.93 3.99 -8.28
N ASP A 337 -1.86 4.02 -9.61
CA ASP A 337 -1.79 5.27 -10.36
C ASP A 337 -3.05 6.13 -10.14
N PHE A 338 -4.22 5.51 -10.15
CA PHE A 338 -5.48 6.19 -9.89
C PHE A 338 -5.57 6.74 -8.46
N LEU A 339 -5.10 5.97 -7.45
CA LEU A 339 -5.03 6.43 -6.07
C LEU A 339 -4.10 7.63 -5.91
N SER A 340 -2.95 7.63 -6.61
CA SER A 340 -2.02 8.75 -6.61
C SER A 340 -2.69 10.04 -7.08
N ILE A 341 -3.47 9.98 -8.16
CA ILE A 341 -4.21 11.12 -8.71
C ILE A 341 -5.27 11.58 -7.70
N ALA A 342 -6.07 10.66 -7.14
CA ALA A 342 -7.12 10.98 -6.19
C ALA A 342 -6.59 11.65 -4.91
N LEU A 343 -5.45 11.19 -4.40
CA LEU A 343 -4.80 11.79 -3.23
C LEU A 343 -4.19 13.16 -3.56
N ALA A 344 -3.54 13.30 -4.72
CA ALA A 344 -2.95 14.57 -5.14
C ALA A 344 -3.98 15.70 -5.22
N GLU A 345 -5.23 15.41 -5.63
CA GLU A 345 -6.32 16.39 -5.68
C GLU A 345 -6.73 16.86 -4.26
N LEU A 346 -6.75 15.98 -3.26
CA LEU A 346 -6.96 16.40 -1.87
C LEU A 346 -5.87 17.37 -1.40
N GLY A 347 -4.61 17.09 -1.75
CA GLY A 347 -3.50 17.99 -1.46
C GLY A 347 -3.58 19.32 -2.23
N SER A 348 -3.97 19.27 -3.50
CA SER A 348 -4.11 20.45 -4.35
C SER A 348 -5.16 21.43 -3.83
N ILE A 349 -6.35 20.96 -3.51
CA ILE A 349 -7.42 21.82 -2.97
C ILE A 349 -7.09 22.34 -1.55
N SER A 350 -6.38 21.54 -0.75
CA SER A 350 -5.90 21.94 0.58
C SER A 350 -4.92 23.12 0.49
N GLU A 351 -3.95 23.02 -0.42
CA GLU A 351 -2.99 24.11 -0.65
C GLU A 351 -3.69 25.40 -1.13
N ARG A 352 -4.73 25.30 -1.98
CA ARG A 352 -5.50 26.46 -2.39
C ARG A 352 -6.22 27.14 -1.21
N ARG A 353 -6.72 26.38 -0.23
CA ARG A 353 -7.29 26.96 1.00
C ARG A 353 -6.20 27.63 1.85
N THR A 354 -5.04 26.99 2.00
CA THR A 354 -3.87 27.59 2.68
C THR A 354 -3.52 28.95 2.08
N TYR A 355 -3.44 29.03 0.74
CA TYR A 355 -3.17 30.29 0.04
C TYR A 355 -4.22 31.35 0.35
N ARG A 356 -5.50 30.99 0.35
CA ARG A 356 -6.60 31.95 0.66
C ARG A 356 -6.55 32.44 2.10
N LEU A 357 -6.20 31.57 3.05
CA LEU A 357 -6.08 31.98 4.45
C LEU A 357 -4.98 33.01 4.68
N ILE A 358 -3.87 32.91 3.96
CA ILE A 358 -2.76 33.86 4.12
C ILE A 358 -2.88 35.12 3.27
N SER A 359 -3.83 35.20 2.34
CA SER A 359 -3.93 36.33 1.41
C SER A 359 -4.50 37.60 2.03
N GLY A 360 -5.22 37.47 3.16
CA GLY A 360 -5.91 38.63 3.77
C GLY A 360 -7.06 39.21 2.94
N ASP A 361 -7.49 38.51 1.88
CA ASP A 361 -8.44 39.03 0.86
C ASP A 361 -9.87 39.27 1.41
N ARG A 362 -10.23 38.69 2.56
CA ARG A 362 -11.50 38.94 3.27
C ARG A 362 -11.46 40.13 4.20
N GLY A 363 -10.27 40.62 4.56
CA GLY A 363 -10.09 41.73 5.49
C GLY A 363 -10.41 41.44 6.96
N ASN A 364 -10.82 40.20 7.29
CA ASN A 364 -11.11 39.78 8.65
C ASN A 364 -9.90 39.14 9.36
N ILE A 365 -8.87 38.79 8.62
CA ILE A 365 -7.59 38.27 9.11
C ILE A 365 -6.44 39.01 8.42
N PRO A 366 -5.30 39.23 9.10
CA PRO A 366 -4.15 39.93 8.49
C PRO A 366 -3.45 39.07 7.45
N GLU A 367 -2.82 39.71 6.45
CA GLU A 367 -1.96 39.03 5.49
C GLU A 367 -0.90 38.19 6.20
N PHE A 368 -0.61 37.02 5.65
CA PHE A 368 0.33 36.03 6.20
C PHE A 368 0.06 35.61 7.66
N LEU A 369 -1.16 35.84 8.16
CA LEU A 369 -1.58 35.45 9.51
C LEU A 369 -0.63 35.94 10.62
N VAL A 370 -0.17 37.17 10.52
CA VAL A 370 0.83 37.72 11.41
C VAL A 370 0.55 39.17 11.79
N ALA A 371 0.88 39.56 13.03
CA ALA A 371 0.91 40.94 13.45
C ALA A 371 2.12 41.67 12.83
N ASN A 372 1.94 42.93 12.47
CA ASN A 372 2.98 43.77 11.87
C ASN A 372 3.61 43.14 10.59
N PRO A 373 2.81 42.89 9.54
CA PRO A 373 3.31 42.38 8.27
C PRO A 373 4.36 43.34 7.71
N GLY A 374 5.40 42.80 7.11
CA GLY A 374 6.57 43.55 6.67
C GLY A 374 7.74 43.48 7.65
N LEU A 375 7.50 43.67 8.95
CA LEU A 375 8.48 43.34 9.99
C LEU A 375 8.54 41.82 10.19
N ASN A 376 7.40 41.16 10.07
CA ASN A 376 7.25 39.69 10.19
C ASN A 376 6.68 39.13 8.89
N SER A 377 7.19 37.98 8.44
CA SER A 377 6.71 37.27 7.25
C SER A 377 5.63 36.24 7.56
N GLY A 378 5.39 35.92 8.85
CA GLY A 378 4.36 34.99 9.30
C GLY A 378 4.35 33.66 8.55
N PHE A 379 3.19 33.29 8.04
CA PHE A 379 2.94 32.01 7.36
C PHE A 379 3.19 32.05 5.84
N MET A 380 3.92 33.02 5.31
CA MET A 380 4.27 33.10 3.89
C MET A 380 4.99 31.83 3.40
N ILE A 381 6.03 31.40 4.09
CA ILE A 381 6.89 30.28 3.65
C ILE A 381 6.26 28.89 3.87
N PRO A 382 5.47 28.61 4.90
CA PRO A 382 4.66 27.39 4.96
C PRO A 382 3.80 27.14 3.72
N GLN A 383 3.17 28.18 3.15
CA GLN A 383 2.43 28.04 1.89
C GLN A 383 3.36 27.70 0.71
N TYR A 384 4.57 28.28 0.63
CA TYR A 384 5.54 27.91 -0.41
C TYR A 384 5.92 26.43 -0.32
N ALA A 385 6.09 25.90 0.91
CA ALA A 385 6.37 24.49 1.11
C ALA A 385 5.20 23.61 0.62
N ALA A 386 3.96 23.97 0.96
CA ALA A 386 2.77 23.25 0.46
C ALA A 386 2.68 23.28 -1.06
N ALA A 387 2.90 24.44 -1.71
CA ALA A 387 2.88 24.59 -3.16
C ALA A 387 3.98 23.75 -3.85
N ALA A 388 5.18 23.71 -3.27
CA ALA A 388 6.29 22.90 -3.78
C ALA A 388 5.96 21.40 -3.71
N ILE A 389 5.33 20.95 -2.63
CA ILE A 389 4.92 19.56 -2.45
C ILE A 389 3.80 19.20 -3.45
N VAL A 390 2.81 20.07 -3.68
CA VAL A 390 1.77 19.89 -4.71
C VAL A 390 2.40 19.75 -6.10
N SER A 391 3.37 20.61 -6.44
CA SER A 391 4.10 20.50 -7.70
C SER A 391 4.87 19.18 -7.83
N LYS A 392 5.46 18.67 -6.73
CA LYS A 392 6.12 17.36 -6.69
C LYS A 392 5.13 16.22 -6.90
N ASN A 393 3.96 16.27 -6.27
CA ASN A 393 2.91 15.28 -6.47
C ASN A 393 2.43 15.21 -7.92
N LYS A 394 2.34 16.34 -8.62
CA LYS A 394 2.00 16.37 -10.05
C LYS A 394 2.96 15.51 -10.88
N GLN A 395 4.26 15.57 -10.59
CA GLN A 395 5.26 14.69 -11.25
C GLN A 395 5.06 13.22 -10.88
N LEU A 396 4.80 12.93 -9.61
CA LEU A 396 4.56 11.57 -9.12
C LEU A 396 3.25 10.96 -9.65
N CYS A 397 2.30 11.75 -10.09
CA CYS A 397 1.03 11.27 -10.68
C CYS A 397 1.15 10.88 -12.16
N THR A 398 2.34 10.99 -12.80
CA THR A 398 2.55 10.42 -14.13
C THR A 398 2.36 8.91 -14.08
N PRO A 399 1.43 8.31 -14.88
CA PRO A 399 1.13 6.89 -14.78
C PRO A 399 2.33 5.99 -15.11
N CYS A 400 2.59 4.99 -14.26
CA CYS A 400 3.54 3.92 -14.54
C CYS A 400 2.88 2.75 -15.26
N SER A 401 1.59 2.54 -15.05
CA SER A 401 0.80 1.43 -15.59
C SER A 401 0.62 1.45 -17.11
N VAL A 402 1.02 2.51 -17.77
CA VAL A 402 1.00 2.65 -19.25
C VAL A 402 2.33 2.27 -19.90
N ASP A 403 3.35 1.93 -19.09
CA ASP A 403 4.68 1.55 -19.55
C ASP A 403 4.85 0.02 -19.53
N SER A 404 5.66 -0.50 -20.45
CA SER A 404 6.01 -1.91 -20.51
C SER A 404 7.36 -2.10 -21.20
N ILE A 405 8.26 -2.84 -20.54
CA ILE A 405 9.60 -3.16 -21.05
C ILE A 405 9.74 -4.68 -21.06
N PRO A 406 9.90 -5.35 -22.21
CA PRO A 406 10.03 -6.80 -22.27
C PRO A 406 11.31 -7.28 -21.56
N SER A 407 11.20 -8.45 -20.94
CA SER A 407 12.30 -9.10 -20.21
C SER A 407 12.35 -10.62 -20.43
N SER A 408 13.34 -11.31 -19.86
CA SER A 408 13.44 -12.77 -19.88
C SER A 408 13.38 -13.37 -21.28
N ASN A 409 14.19 -12.84 -22.24
CA ASN A 409 14.19 -13.24 -23.64
C ASN A 409 12.79 -13.16 -24.28
N GLU A 410 12.06 -12.08 -24.00
CA GLU A 410 10.68 -11.81 -24.48
C GLU A 410 9.63 -12.83 -23.98
N GLN A 411 9.96 -13.70 -23.02
CA GLN A 411 8.95 -14.53 -22.35
C GLN A 411 8.00 -13.67 -21.52
N GLU A 412 8.50 -12.57 -20.97
CA GLU A 412 7.76 -11.53 -20.25
C GLU A 412 7.67 -10.28 -21.15
N ASP A 413 6.92 -10.40 -22.26
CA ASP A 413 6.83 -9.41 -23.32
C ASP A 413 5.88 -8.25 -22.99
N HIS A 414 5.03 -8.41 -21.98
CA HIS A 414 4.15 -7.37 -21.43
C HIS A 414 4.18 -7.40 -19.91
N VAL A 415 4.56 -6.28 -19.29
CA VAL A 415 4.73 -6.13 -17.84
C VAL A 415 3.95 -4.93 -17.32
N SER A 416 3.63 -4.91 -16.02
CA SER A 416 2.70 -3.92 -15.45
C SER A 416 3.35 -2.64 -14.94
N MET A 417 4.65 -2.64 -14.66
CA MET A 417 5.37 -1.58 -13.90
C MET A 417 4.71 -1.25 -12.54
N GLY A 418 3.98 -2.22 -11.98
CA GLY A 418 3.21 -2.04 -10.75
C GLY A 418 4.07 -1.74 -9.51
N GLY A 419 5.32 -2.23 -9.46
CA GLY A 419 6.27 -1.88 -8.40
C GLY A 419 6.55 -0.37 -8.35
N ASN A 420 6.75 0.26 -9.51
CA ASN A 420 6.94 1.70 -9.62
C ASN A 420 5.67 2.48 -9.26
N ALA A 421 4.49 2.00 -9.69
CA ALA A 421 3.21 2.61 -9.32
C ALA A 421 3.01 2.55 -7.79
N ALA A 422 3.33 1.42 -7.16
CA ALA A 422 3.16 1.19 -5.73
C ALA A 422 4.05 2.11 -4.88
N THR A 423 5.36 2.16 -5.16
CA THR A 423 6.32 2.96 -4.37
C THR A 423 6.04 4.45 -4.47
N LYS A 424 5.70 4.97 -5.65
CA LYS A 424 5.37 6.40 -5.80
C LYS A 424 4.08 6.80 -5.09
N THR A 425 3.07 5.91 -5.04
CA THR A 425 1.79 6.21 -4.38
C THR A 425 1.95 6.42 -2.88
N VAL A 426 2.83 5.66 -2.23
CA VAL A 426 3.18 5.90 -0.83
C VAL A 426 3.77 7.30 -0.64
N LYS A 427 4.68 7.72 -1.53
CA LYS A 427 5.28 9.07 -1.50
C LYS A 427 4.22 10.17 -1.68
N VAL A 428 3.23 9.96 -2.56
CA VAL A 428 2.11 10.89 -2.73
C VAL A 428 1.26 10.98 -1.45
N ALA A 429 0.90 9.85 -0.84
CA ALA A 429 0.12 9.82 0.40
C ALA A 429 0.83 10.60 1.52
N GLU A 430 2.13 10.37 1.73
CA GLU A 430 2.92 11.10 2.73
C GLU A 430 3.02 12.59 2.45
N ASN A 431 3.13 12.97 1.19
CA ASN A 431 3.14 14.36 0.79
C ASN A 431 1.80 15.06 1.07
N VAL A 432 0.67 14.38 0.86
CA VAL A 432 -0.65 14.93 1.16
C VAL A 432 -0.85 15.10 2.67
N GLU A 433 -0.36 14.18 3.50
CA GLU A 433 -0.34 14.34 4.97
C GLU A 433 0.39 15.63 5.37
N ARG A 434 1.56 15.92 4.75
CA ARG A 434 2.33 17.16 5.02
C ARG A 434 1.57 18.41 4.59
N ILE A 435 0.90 18.39 3.43
CA ILE A 435 0.09 19.53 2.95
C ILE A 435 -1.08 19.80 3.89
N LEU A 436 -1.80 18.75 4.30
CA LEU A 436 -2.91 18.88 5.26
C LEU A 436 -2.45 19.40 6.63
N ALA A 437 -1.27 18.99 7.10
CA ALA A 437 -0.69 19.51 8.34
C ALA A 437 -0.38 21.01 8.25
N ILE A 438 0.12 21.48 7.10
CA ILE A 438 0.34 22.90 6.84
C ILE A 438 -1.00 23.66 6.83
N GLU A 439 -2.03 23.13 6.17
CA GLU A 439 -3.37 23.75 6.17
C GLU A 439 -3.93 23.85 7.58
N LEU A 440 -3.84 22.76 8.36
CA LEU A 440 -4.31 22.74 9.76
C LEU A 440 -3.66 23.84 10.59
N MET A 441 -2.34 23.98 10.49
CA MET A 441 -1.59 24.99 11.21
C MET A 441 -2.02 26.43 10.80
N ASN A 442 -2.21 26.67 9.50
CA ASN A 442 -2.67 27.96 8.96
C ASN A 442 -4.10 28.27 9.42
N ALA A 443 -5.02 27.29 9.36
CA ALA A 443 -6.41 27.47 9.77
C ALA A 443 -6.52 27.74 11.27
N ALA A 444 -5.77 27.04 12.11
CA ALA A 444 -5.74 27.29 13.55
C ALA A 444 -5.26 28.71 13.87
N GLN A 445 -4.16 29.16 13.27
CA GLN A 445 -3.67 30.52 13.44
C GLN A 445 -4.68 31.58 12.96
N ALA A 446 -5.37 31.34 11.84
CA ALA A 446 -6.38 32.23 11.33
C ALA A 446 -7.59 32.39 12.28
N ILE A 447 -8.03 31.28 12.92
CA ILE A 447 -9.09 31.32 13.95
C ILE A 447 -8.65 32.14 15.17
N ASP A 448 -7.41 31.96 15.64
CA ASP A 448 -6.89 32.68 16.81
C ASP A 448 -6.82 34.20 16.55
N LEU A 449 -6.57 34.62 15.33
CA LEU A 449 -6.53 36.03 14.94
C LEU A 449 -7.93 36.67 14.76
N GLN A 450 -8.99 35.86 14.71
CA GLN A 450 -10.38 36.37 14.67
C GLN A 450 -11.03 36.52 16.03
N ARG A 451 -10.43 36.01 17.08
CA ARG A 451 -10.87 36.15 18.49
C ARG A 451 -10.38 37.45 19.10
#